data_0c469dd9ebdb96f82f4b7d4f3f2158b1
#
_entry.id   0c469dd9ebdb96f82f4b7d4f3f2158b1
#
_cell.length_a   1.000
_cell.length_b   1.000
_cell.length_c   1.000
_cell.angle_alpha   90.00
_cell.angle_beta   90.00
_cell.angle_gamma   90.00
#
_symmetry.space_group_name_H-M   'P 1'
#
loop_
_entity.id
_entity.type
_entity.pdbx_description
1 polymer ?
#
loop_
_entity_poly.entity_id
_entity_poly.type
_entity_poly.pdbx_seq_one_letter_code
_entity_poly.pdbx_strand_id
1 'polypeptide(L)'
;MPRPLWAGAISFGLVTIPVKIVSATEDHDVHFHRVHLADMGRVRTRKVCELDGEVVSQDEIGKGYEIAKDQTVSVTDEELEQMPLPTAKAIEIVAFVDAGTIDPVRISASYYLAADGQVAAKPYTLLRKALERSSKVAVAKFAWHGRERLGLLRIREGAIVLHSMKWPDEVRSPQELAPREVEVGEQEIEQALQLAERMTIEDLSGFHDEYREALENIIAAKADGKPLPAPADDGKQDKGEVVDLMAALNASVEAAKESRGDDGEDATVHEMRPSKKTARKTPAKKTAASKKSTTSRKTSKKAAAKKRSAS
;
A
#
# COMPACT_ATOMS: atom_id res chain seq x y z
N MET A 1 3.03 -3.13 17.12
CA MET A 1 3.89 -3.68 16.05
C MET A 1 3.06 -4.70 15.27
N PRO A 2 3.09 -4.70 13.94
CA PRO A 2 2.37 -5.68 13.15
C PRO A 2 2.85 -7.10 13.48
N ARG A 3 1.94 -8.07 13.37
CA ARG A 3 2.25 -9.47 13.68
C ARG A 3 3.20 -10.03 12.62
N PRO A 4 4.31 -10.69 13.04
CA PRO A 4 5.22 -11.30 12.07
C PRO A 4 4.52 -12.44 11.32
N LEU A 5 4.70 -12.46 10.00
CA LEU A 5 4.15 -13.48 9.11
C LEU A 5 5.07 -14.70 9.02
N TRP A 6 6.37 -14.49 9.20
CA TRP A 6 7.39 -15.53 9.08
C TRP A 6 8.65 -15.12 9.85
N ALA A 7 9.37 -16.11 10.36
CA ALA A 7 10.68 -15.94 11.00
C ALA A 7 11.70 -16.88 10.34
N GLY A 8 12.89 -16.36 10.08
CA GLY A 8 13.98 -17.08 9.43
C GLY A 8 15.25 -16.24 9.43
N ALA A 9 16.05 -16.36 8.37
CA ALA A 9 17.28 -15.61 8.28
C ALA A 9 17.57 -15.12 6.86
N ILE A 10 18.29 -13.99 6.74
CA ILE A 10 18.95 -13.62 5.49
C ILE A 10 20.31 -14.32 5.47
N SER A 11 20.59 -15.03 4.36
CA SER A 11 21.90 -15.60 4.07
C SER A 11 22.65 -14.72 3.09
N PHE A 12 23.80 -14.23 3.51
CA PHE A 12 24.69 -13.39 2.70
C PHE A 12 26.12 -13.94 2.78
N GLY A 13 26.50 -14.78 1.85
CA GLY A 13 27.70 -15.55 1.90
C GLY A 13 27.74 -16.45 3.15
N LEU A 14 28.74 -16.26 4.01
CA LEU A 14 28.86 -17.00 5.28
C LEU A 14 28.14 -16.32 6.46
N VAL A 15 27.51 -15.17 6.23
CA VAL A 15 26.82 -14.42 7.28
C VAL A 15 25.34 -14.77 7.28
N THR A 16 24.83 -15.17 8.44
CA THR A 16 23.40 -15.45 8.67
C THR A 16 22.84 -14.37 9.58
N ILE A 17 21.75 -13.74 9.16
CA ILE A 17 21.11 -12.63 9.86
C ILE A 17 19.67 -13.04 10.22
N PRO A 18 19.38 -13.38 11.49
CA PRO A 18 18.02 -13.68 11.92
C PRO A 18 17.07 -12.49 11.68
N VAL A 19 15.94 -12.76 11.03
CA VAL A 19 14.94 -11.73 10.70
C VAL A 19 13.52 -12.25 10.83
N LYS A 20 12.61 -11.32 11.05
CA LYS A 20 11.14 -11.51 10.94
C LYS A 20 10.60 -10.75 9.75
N ILE A 21 9.71 -11.39 9.02
CA ILE A 21 8.97 -10.76 7.91
C ILE A 21 7.65 -10.22 8.45
N VAL A 22 7.37 -8.94 8.18
CA VAL A 22 6.10 -8.26 8.47
C VAL A 22 5.54 -7.67 7.18
N SER A 23 4.20 -7.60 7.04
CA SER A 23 3.62 -6.93 5.88
C SER A 23 4.06 -5.47 5.84
N ALA A 24 4.40 -4.98 4.64
CA ALA A 24 4.72 -3.57 4.41
C ALA A 24 3.47 -2.75 4.03
N THR A 25 2.35 -3.42 3.77
CA THR A 25 1.09 -2.80 3.38
C THR A 25 -0.03 -3.29 4.28
N GLU A 26 -1.02 -2.45 4.49
CA GLU A 26 -2.28 -2.78 5.15
C GLU A 26 -3.39 -2.74 4.11
N ASP A 27 -4.38 -3.60 4.32
CA ASP A 27 -5.59 -3.63 3.50
C ASP A 27 -6.67 -2.82 4.22
N HIS A 28 -7.16 -1.80 3.52
CA HIS A 28 -8.21 -0.90 4.02
C HIS A 28 -9.57 -1.14 3.36
N ASP A 29 -9.72 -2.22 2.59
CA ASP A 29 -10.96 -2.54 1.89
C ASP A 29 -12.11 -2.79 2.86
N VAL A 30 -13.31 -2.38 2.47
CA VAL A 30 -14.54 -2.68 3.21
C VAL A 30 -14.90 -4.15 3.01
N HIS A 31 -14.82 -4.93 4.07
CA HIS A 31 -15.08 -6.37 4.02
C HIS A 31 -16.56 -6.68 4.22
N PHE A 32 -17.17 -7.32 3.23
CA PHE A 32 -18.55 -7.81 3.29
C PHE A 32 -18.63 -9.26 3.74
N HIS A 33 -19.58 -9.54 4.62
CA HIS A 33 -19.99 -10.91 4.92
C HIS A 33 -21.06 -11.36 3.92
N ARG A 34 -20.96 -12.61 3.46
CA ARG A 34 -22.04 -13.21 2.70
C ARG A 34 -23.23 -13.52 3.62
N VAL A 35 -24.41 -13.03 3.22
CA VAL A 35 -25.64 -13.22 3.99
C VAL A 35 -26.72 -13.87 3.13
N HIS A 36 -27.59 -14.66 3.76
CA HIS A 36 -28.78 -15.20 3.15
C HIS A 36 -29.85 -14.12 3.08
N LEU A 37 -30.29 -13.76 1.87
CA LEU A 37 -31.14 -12.59 1.67
C LEU A 37 -32.56 -12.73 2.30
N ALA A 38 -33.01 -13.96 2.57
CA ALA A 38 -34.33 -14.18 3.13
C ALA A 38 -34.40 -13.89 4.64
N ASP A 39 -33.30 -14.08 5.37
CA ASP A 39 -33.28 -13.99 6.85
C ASP A 39 -32.08 -13.17 7.37
N MET A 40 -31.24 -12.66 6.46
CA MET A 40 -29.99 -11.93 6.76
C MET A 40 -28.99 -12.76 7.57
N GLY A 41 -29.17 -14.07 7.67
CA GLY A 41 -28.26 -15.00 8.33
C GLY A 41 -26.90 -15.07 7.61
N ARG A 42 -25.81 -15.16 8.39
CA ARG A 42 -24.46 -15.27 7.83
C ARG A 42 -24.25 -16.62 7.15
N VAL A 43 -23.88 -16.62 5.88
CA VAL A 43 -23.55 -17.81 5.10
C VAL A 43 -22.13 -18.29 5.44
N ARG A 44 -22.00 -19.60 5.75
CA ARG A 44 -20.71 -20.27 5.96
C ARG A 44 -20.45 -21.25 4.84
N THR A 45 -19.18 -21.34 4.39
CA THR A 45 -18.73 -22.34 3.41
C THR A 45 -18.22 -23.57 4.16
N ARG A 46 -18.62 -24.74 3.74
CA ARG A 46 -18.08 -26.02 4.19
C ARG A 46 -17.33 -26.67 3.04
N LYS A 47 -16.26 -27.39 3.36
CA LYS A 47 -15.52 -28.19 2.41
C LYS A 47 -16.18 -29.56 2.35
N VAL A 48 -16.39 -30.08 1.16
CA VAL A 48 -17.09 -31.33 0.91
C VAL A 48 -16.21 -32.18 0.02
N CYS A 49 -16.05 -33.44 0.34
CA CYS A 49 -15.37 -34.42 -0.51
C CYS A 49 -16.23 -34.69 -1.75
N GLU A 50 -15.60 -34.69 -2.92
CA GLU A 50 -16.30 -34.89 -4.21
C GLU A 50 -16.79 -36.34 -4.41
N LEU A 51 -16.11 -37.31 -3.80
CA LEU A 51 -16.39 -38.70 -3.98
C LEU A 51 -17.60 -39.23 -3.20
N ASP A 52 -17.73 -38.77 -1.94
CA ASP A 52 -18.77 -39.28 -1.03
C ASP A 52 -19.78 -38.20 -0.59
N GLY A 53 -19.48 -36.91 -0.89
CA GLY A 53 -20.34 -35.78 -0.51
C GLY A 53 -20.27 -35.41 0.95
N GLU A 54 -19.38 -36.01 1.74
CA GLU A 54 -19.26 -35.71 3.18
C GLU A 54 -18.49 -34.41 3.44
N VAL A 55 -18.82 -33.75 4.56
CA VAL A 55 -18.12 -32.53 5.01
C VAL A 55 -16.83 -32.94 5.68
N VAL A 56 -15.71 -32.49 5.12
CA VAL A 56 -14.36 -32.79 5.63
C VAL A 56 -13.82 -31.64 6.49
N SER A 57 -13.14 -31.98 7.57
CA SER A 57 -12.45 -31.06 8.44
C SER A 57 -11.10 -30.60 7.84
N GLN A 58 -10.47 -29.58 8.40
CA GLN A 58 -9.21 -29.05 7.84
C GLN A 58 -8.03 -30.02 7.98
N ASP A 59 -8.03 -30.84 9.01
CA ASP A 59 -7.03 -31.86 9.34
C ASP A 59 -7.14 -33.11 8.46
N GLU A 60 -8.29 -33.35 7.82
CA GLU A 60 -8.50 -34.41 6.86
C GLU A 60 -8.12 -34.03 5.41
N ILE A 61 -7.74 -32.75 5.18
CA ILE A 61 -7.42 -32.25 3.85
C ILE A 61 -5.91 -32.21 3.66
N GLY A 62 -5.42 -33.10 2.79
CA GLY A 62 -4.04 -33.15 2.33
C GLY A 62 -3.80 -32.39 1.02
N LYS A 63 -2.56 -32.45 0.56
CA LYS A 63 -2.14 -31.93 -0.76
C LYS A 63 -1.98 -33.12 -1.71
N GLY A 64 -2.64 -33.06 -2.84
CA GLY A 64 -2.50 -34.06 -3.90
C GLY A 64 -2.05 -33.42 -5.21
N TYR A 65 -1.14 -34.09 -5.91
CA TYR A 65 -0.71 -33.71 -7.26
C TYR A 65 -1.20 -34.74 -8.26
N GLU A 66 -1.97 -34.31 -9.24
CA GLU A 66 -2.51 -35.14 -10.27
C GLU A 66 -1.43 -35.38 -11.35
N ILE A 67 -0.93 -36.61 -11.44
CA ILE A 67 0.09 -37.01 -12.44
C ILE A 67 -0.59 -37.34 -13.78
N ALA A 68 -1.74 -38.01 -13.73
CA ALA A 68 -2.57 -38.37 -14.86
C ALA A 68 -4.04 -38.32 -14.41
N LYS A 69 -4.94 -38.41 -15.39
CA LYS A 69 -6.37 -38.49 -15.10
C LYS A 69 -6.65 -39.63 -14.11
N ASP A 70 -7.31 -39.32 -13.03
CA ASP A 70 -7.67 -40.26 -11.95
C ASP A 70 -6.46 -40.83 -11.13
N GLN A 71 -5.25 -40.27 -11.30
CA GLN A 71 -4.07 -40.68 -10.54
C GLN A 71 -3.47 -39.52 -9.79
N THR A 72 -3.78 -39.45 -8.50
CA THR A 72 -3.28 -38.41 -7.58
C THR A 72 -2.26 -38.99 -6.61
N VAL A 73 -1.12 -38.33 -6.48
CA VAL A 73 -0.11 -38.62 -5.48
C VAL A 73 -0.24 -37.60 -4.35
N SER A 74 -0.36 -38.09 -3.12
CA SER A 74 -0.36 -37.23 -1.94
C SER A 74 1.04 -36.72 -1.64
N VAL A 75 1.15 -35.45 -1.21
CA VAL A 75 2.40 -34.84 -0.75
C VAL A 75 2.12 -34.27 0.64
N THR A 76 2.85 -34.77 1.64
CA THR A 76 2.69 -34.35 3.01
C THR A 76 3.44 -33.05 3.33
N ASP A 77 3.06 -32.37 4.39
CA ASP A 77 3.77 -31.15 4.84
C ASP A 77 5.17 -31.50 5.33
N GLU A 78 5.36 -32.67 5.95
CA GLU A 78 6.67 -33.18 6.39
C GLU A 78 7.61 -33.41 5.20
N GLU A 79 7.12 -33.96 4.08
CA GLU A 79 7.93 -34.14 2.87
C GLU A 79 8.33 -32.81 2.25
N LEU A 80 7.45 -31.80 2.30
CA LEU A 80 7.76 -30.46 1.83
C LEU A 80 8.78 -29.75 2.73
N GLU A 81 8.72 -29.96 4.05
CA GLU A 81 9.71 -29.41 5.00
C GLU A 81 11.09 -30.06 4.86
N GLN A 82 11.14 -31.33 4.47
CA GLN A 82 12.37 -32.09 4.27
C GLN A 82 13.00 -31.87 2.89
N MET A 83 12.37 -31.07 2.01
CA MET A 83 12.96 -30.74 0.72
C MET A 83 14.35 -30.13 0.92
N PRO A 84 15.40 -30.64 0.22
CA PRO A 84 16.77 -30.20 0.37
C PRO A 84 17.00 -28.84 -0.33
N LEU A 85 16.20 -27.84 0.00
CA LEU A 85 16.36 -26.48 -0.51
C LEU A 85 16.95 -25.58 0.55
N PRO A 86 18.10 -24.92 0.27
CA PRO A 86 18.73 -23.99 1.23
C PRO A 86 17.81 -22.80 1.56
N THR A 87 16.83 -22.53 0.72
CA THR A 87 15.86 -21.44 0.88
C THR A 87 14.68 -21.75 1.80
N ALA A 88 14.56 -22.98 2.32
CA ALA A 88 13.39 -23.39 3.14
C ALA A 88 13.14 -22.50 4.37
N LYS A 89 14.22 -22.00 5.02
CA LYS A 89 14.15 -21.07 6.17
C LYS A 89 15.09 -19.87 6.00
N ALA A 90 15.56 -19.60 4.78
CA ALA A 90 16.50 -18.53 4.50
C ALA A 90 16.08 -17.70 3.27
N ILE A 91 16.37 -16.40 3.35
CA ILE A 91 16.38 -15.49 2.22
C ILE A 91 17.82 -15.45 1.72
N GLU A 92 18.14 -16.22 0.69
CA GLU A 92 19.49 -16.35 0.17
C GLU A 92 19.77 -15.25 -0.85
N ILE A 93 20.72 -14.36 -0.55
CA ILE A 93 21.17 -13.33 -1.51
C ILE A 93 22.05 -14.00 -2.54
N VAL A 94 21.64 -13.95 -3.81
CA VAL A 94 22.33 -14.61 -4.93
C VAL A 94 23.06 -13.63 -5.84
N ALA A 95 22.63 -12.35 -5.90
CA ALA A 95 23.25 -11.34 -6.78
C ALA A 95 22.94 -9.92 -6.29
N PHE A 96 23.67 -8.94 -6.88
CA PHE A 96 23.40 -7.52 -6.75
C PHE A 96 23.28 -6.93 -8.14
N VAL A 97 22.26 -6.09 -8.36
CA VAL A 97 21.99 -5.46 -9.66
C VAL A 97 21.61 -3.98 -9.46
N ASP A 98 21.66 -3.20 -10.52
CA ASP A 98 21.15 -1.83 -10.50
C ASP A 98 19.62 -1.86 -10.43
N ALA A 99 19.02 -0.96 -9.63
CA ALA A 99 17.57 -0.95 -9.42
C ALA A 99 16.77 -0.79 -10.72
N GLY A 100 17.30 -0.02 -11.69
CA GLY A 100 16.67 0.21 -12.99
C GLY A 100 16.62 -1.02 -13.90
N THR A 101 17.33 -2.11 -13.57
CA THR A 101 17.27 -3.36 -14.34
C THR A 101 16.08 -4.23 -13.97
N ILE A 102 15.38 -3.88 -12.87
CA ILE A 102 14.22 -4.63 -12.40
C ILE A 102 12.95 -4.01 -12.99
N ASP A 103 12.32 -4.77 -13.87
CA ASP A 103 11.01 -4.38 -14.40
C ASP A 103 9.94 -4.44 -13.29
N PRO A 104 9.22 -3.33 -13.02
CA PRO A 104 8.15 -3.29 -12.01
C PRO A 104 7.05 -4.33 -12.18
N VAL A 105 6.80 -4.81 -13.40
CA VAL A 105 5.82 -5.87 -13.72
C VAL A 105 6.09 -7.17 -12.96
N ARG A 106 7.35 -7.38 -12.54
CA ARG A 106 7.78 -8.56 -11.77
C ARG A 106 7.49 -8.45 -10.28
N ILE A 107 7.28 -7.24 -9.76
CA ILE A 107 7.07 -7.00 -8.33
C ILE A 107 5.63 -7.41 -7.96
N SER A 108 5.48 -8.19 -6.87
CA SER A 108 4.16 -8.59 -6.37
C SER A 108 3.89 -8.03 -4.97
N ALA A 109 4.28 -8.73 -3.92
CA ALA A 109 4.02 -8.31 -2.55
C ALA A 109 5.29 -7.74 -1.89
N SER A 110 5.10 -6.82 -0.94
CA SER A 110 6.20 -6.15 -0.24
C SER A 110 6.14 -6.41 1.26
N TYR A 111 7.31 -6.60 1.86
CA TYR A 111 7.46 -6.92 3.27
C TYR A 111 8.61 -6.13 3.88
N TYR A 112 8.50 -5.78 5.16
CA TYR A 112 9.63 -5.30 5.94
C TYR A 112 10.35 -6.47 6.61
N LEU A 113 11.67 -6.42 6.61
CA LEU A 113 12.51 -7.35 7.36
C LEU A 113 12.96 -6.68 8.66
N ALA A 114 12.54 -7.20 9.78
CA ALA A 114 12.95 -6.74 11.10
C ALA A 114 14.04 -7.66 11.65
N ALA A 115 15.11 -7.10 12.24
CA ALA A 115 16.12 -7.90 12.92
C ALA A 115 15.49 -8.68 14.10
N ASP A 116 15.79 -9.98 14.21
CA ASP A 116 15.29 -10.81 15.29
C ASP A 116 16.34 -10.99 16.37
N GLY A 117 16.14 -10.32 17.51
CA GLY A 117 17.02 -10.34 18.66
C GLY A 117 18.28 -9.48 18.55
N GLN A 118 19.03 -9.39 19.64
CA GLN A 118 20.22 -8.52 19.74
C GLN A 118 21.37 -8.98 18.84
N VAL A 119 21.51 -10.28 18.63
CA VAL A 119 22.58 -10.86 17.79
C VAL A 119 22.43 -10.44 16.33
N ALA A 120 21.20 -10.26 15.86
CA ALA A 120 20.91 -9.85 14.49
C ALA A 120 21.22 -8.37 14.23
N ALA A 121 21.23 -7.51 15.23
CA ALA A 121 21.29 -6.05 15.05
C ALA A 121 22.55 -5.57 14.30
N LYS A 122 23.73 -6.10 14.65
CA LYS A 122 24.98 -5.69 14.01
C LYS A 122 25.10 -6.17 12.56
N PRO A 123 24.90 -7.47 12.22
CA PRO A 123 24.97 -7.93 10.84
C PRO A 123 23.82 -7.36 9.96
N TYR A 124 22.64 -7.15 10.52
CA TYR A 124 21.55 -6.45 9.83
C TYR A 124 21.95 -5.02 9.43
N THR A 125 22.50 -4.27 10.38
CA THR A 125 22.96 -2.89 10.12
C THR A 125 24.11 -2.87 9.11
N LEU A 126 25.00 -3.86 9.13
CA LEU A 126 26.08 -3.97 8.15
C LEU A 126 25.52 -4.17 6.74
N LEU A 127 24.61 -5.13 6.54
CA LEU A 127 23.98 -5.40 5.23
C LEU A 127 23.20 -4.16 4.75
N ARG A 128 22.41 -3.53 5.63
CA ARG A 128 21.69 -2.31 5.32
C ARG A 128 22.61 -1.22 4.78
N LYS A 129 23.69 -0.91 5.53
CA LYS A 129 24.65 0.13 5.11
C LYS A 129 25.40 -0.24 3.83
N ALA A 130 25.67 -1.52 3.60
CA ALA A 130 26.30 -1.98 2.36
C ALA A 130 25.37 -1.73 1.15
N LEU A 131 24.08 -2.06 1.26
CA LEU A 131 23.09 -1.77 0.23
C LEU A 131 22.93 -0.27 -0.02
N GLU A 132 22.82 0.54 1.05
CA GLU A 132 22.73 2.01 0.94
C GLU A 132 23.92 2.62 0.18
N ARG A 133 25.15 2.16 0.51
CA ARG A 133 26.38 2.71 -0.12
C ARG A 133 26.62 2.22 -1.54
N SER A 134 26.19 1.00 -1.86
CA SER A 134 26.40 0.43 -3.19
C SER A 134 25.44 1.00 -4.25
N SER A 135 24.37 1.69 -3.85
CA SER A 135 23.26 2.11 -4.73
C SER A 135 22.65 0.95 -5.54
N LYS A 136 22.91 -0.29 -5.11
CA LYS A 136 22.39 -1.51 -5.74
C LYS A 136 21.28 -2.12 -4.91
N VAL A 137 20.52 -2.99 -5.55
CA VAL A 137 19.53 -3.83 -4.90
C VAL A 137 20.02 -5.28 -4.92
N ALA A 138 19.70 -6.05 -3.89
CA ALA A 138 20.06 -7.46 -3.85
C ALA A 138 18.93 -8.31 -4.40
N VAL A 139 19.30 -9.28 -5.24
CA VAL A 139 18.40 -10.34 -5.71
C VAL A 139 18.59 -11.53 -4.78
N ALA A 140 17.49 -12.05 -4.27
CA ALA A 140 17.48 -13.18 -3.36
C ALA A 140 16.51 -14.27 -3.84
N LYS A 141 16.67 -15.47 -3.28
CA LYS A 141 15.71 -16.57 -3.37
C LYS A 141 15.21 -16.89 -1.97
N PHE A 142 13.94 -17.22 -1.86
CA PHE A 142 13.34 -17.60 -0.58
C PHE A 142 12.13 -18.49 -0.79
N ALA A 143 11.86 -19.41 0.12
CA ALA A 143 10.67 -20.26 0.09
C ALA A 143 9.54 -19.59 0.89
N TRP A 144 8.37 -19.51 0.27
CA TRP A 144 7.17 -18.91 0.85
C TRP A 144 5.92 -19.69 0.44
N HIS A 145 5.17 -20.18 1.41
CA HIS A 145 3.97 -21.00 1.16
C HIS A 145 4.19 -22.18 0.22
N GLY A 146 5.24 -22.95 0.47
CA GLY A 146 5.51 -24.19 -0.28
C GLY A 146 6.08 -23.98 -1.69
N ARG A 147 6.55 -22.78 -2.03
CA ARG A 147 7.24 -22.53 -3.30
C ARG A 147 8.42 -21.58 -3.14
N GLU A 148 9.47 -21.80 -3.94
CA GLU A 148 10.57 -20.87 -4.07
C GLU A 148 10.15 -19.65 -4.89
N ARG A 149 10.60 -18.47 -4.48
CA ARG A 149 10.33 -17.19 -5.12
C ARG A 149 11.61 -16.39 -5.27
N LEU A 150 11.64 -15.50 -6.25
CA LEU A 150 12.64 -14.44 -6.28
C LEU A 150 12.24 -13.32 -5.32
N GLY A 151 13.25 -12.71 -4.72
CA GLY A 151 13.11 -11.55 -3.86
C GLY A 151 14.03 -10.43 -4.28
N LEU A 152 13.58 -9.20 -4.09
CA LEU A 152 14.36 -7.99 -4.25
C LEU A 152 14.52 -7.35 -2.88
N LEU A 153 15.75 -7.19 -2.41
CA LEU A 153 16.05 -6.48 -1.18
C LEU A 153 16.54 -5.07 -1.50
N ARG A 154 15.87 -4.09 -0.93
CA ARG A 154 16.28 -2.67 -1.00
C ARG A 154 16.08 -1.98 0.34
N ILE A 155 16.62 -0.78 0.47
CA ILE A 155 16.45 0.01 1.69
C ILE A 155 15.35 1.07 1.46
N ARG A 156 14.49 1.22 2.46
CA ARG A 156 13.53 2.31 2.55
C ARG A 156 13.49 2.80 4.01
N GLU A 157 13.73 4.08 4.23
CA GLU A 157 13.64 4.72 5.55
C GLU A 157 14.42 3.97 6.65
N GLY A 158 15.59 3.43 6.29
CA GLY A 158 16.44 2.70 7.21
C GLY A 158 16.05 1.25 7.49
N ALA A 159 15.00 0.72 6.87
CA ALA A 159 14.60 -0.68 6.94
C ALA A 159 14.96 -1.43 5.66
N ILE A 160 15.24 -2.73 5.77
CA ILE A 160 15.35 -3.62 4.61
C ILE A 160 13.95 -4.03 4.19
N VAL A 161 13.62 -3.79 2.93
CA VAL A 161 12.36 -4.21 2.30
C VAL A 161 12.64 -5.40 1.40
N LEU A 162 11.84 -6.43 1.53
CA LEU A 162 11.79 -7.59 0.64
C LEU A 162 10.56 -7.44 -0.28
N HIS A 163 10.78 -7.26 -1.56
CA HIS A 163 9.74 -7.39 -2.56
C HIS A 163 9.77 -8.81 -3.12
N SER A 164 8.65 -9.52 -3.05
CA SER A 164 8.50 -10.78 -3.78
C SER A 164 8.40 -10.49 -5.27
N MET A 165 9.13 -11.23 -6.08
CA MET A 165 9.15 -11.07 -7.53
C MET A 165 8.69 -12.33 -8.24
N LYS A 166 8.13 -12.16 -9.43
CA LYS A 166 7.85 -13.21 -10.40
C LYS A 166 9.13 -13.68 -11.06
N TRP A 167 9.17 -14.96 -11.40
CA TRP A 167 10.22 -15.51 -12.26
C TRP A 167 10.14 -14.91 -13.66
N PRO A 168 11.27 -14.90 -14.45
CA PRO A 168 11.27 -14.35 -15.81
C PRO A 168 10.23 -15.00 -16.72
N ASP A 169 10.01 -16.29 -16.57
CA ASP A 169 9.07 -17.12 -17.33
C ASP A 169 7.60 -16.97 -16.89
N GLU A 170 7.35 -16.40 -15.71
CA GLU A 170 6.00 -16.04 -15.26
C GLU A 170 5.48 -14.73 -15.90
N VAL A 171 6.34 -13.93 -16.53
CA VAL A 171 5.96 -12.66 -17.16
C VAL A 171 5.60 -12.91 -18.62
N ARG A 172 4.39 -12.60 -19.00
CA ARG A 172 3.89 -12.74 -20.38
C ARG A 172 4.51 -11.69 -21.29
N SER A 173 4.78 -12.06 -22.54
CA SER A 173 5.20 -11.09 -23.55
C SER A 173 4.04 -10.15 -23.92
N PRO A 174 4.25 -8.83 -24.00
CA PRO A 174 3.25 -7.89 -24.45
C PRO A 174 3.10 -7.83 -25.98
N GLN A 175 3.95 -8.52 -26.75
CA GLN A 175 4.04 -8.37 -28.21
C GLN A 175 2.73 -8.62 -28.95
N GLU A 176 1.92 -9.59 -28.47
CA GLU A 176 0.63 -9.89 -29.09
C GLU A 176 -0.47 -8.91 -28.69
N LEU A 177 -0.24 -8.11 -27.64
CA LEU A 177 -1.20 -7.14 -27.09
C LEU A 177 -0.94 -5.72 -27.61
N ALA A 178 0.26 -5.46 -28.08
CA ALA A 178 0.60 -4.17 -28.67
C ALA A 178 -0.22 -3.93 -29.95
N PRO A 179 -0.85 -2.76 -30.09
CA PRO A 179 -1.52 -2.42 -31.36
C PRO A 179 -0.52 -2.39 -32.50
N ARG A 180 -1.03 -2.56 -33.71
CA ARG A 180 -0.18 -2.35 -34.89
C ARG A 180 0.28 -0.90 -34.92
N GLU A 181 1.50 -0.73 -35.44
CA GLU A 181 2.10 0.61 -35.59
C GLU A 181 1.20 1.49 -36.47
N VAL A 182 0.82 2.65 -35.95
CA VAL A 182 0.01 3.66 -36.63
C VAL A 182 0.87 4.91 -36.69
N GLU A 183 0.86 5.59 -37.84
CA GLU A 183 1.54 6.86 -37.99
C GLU A 183 0.82 7.93 -37.12
N VAL A 184 1.57 8.58 -36.24
CA VAL A 184 1.12 9.67 -35.38
C VAL A 184 1.90 10.93 -35.78
N GLY A 185 1.19 12.04 -35.96
CA GLY A 185 1.80 13.32 -36.34
C GLY A 185 2.64 13.90 -35.21
N GLU A 186 3.77 14.52 -35.54
CA GLU A 186 4.67 15.16 -34.54
C GLU A 186 3.93 16.20 -33.69
N GLN A 187 2.99 16.94 -34.27
CA GLN A 187 2.17 17.91 -33.54
C GLN A 187 1.24 17.26 -32.51
N GLU A 188 0.73 16.07 -32.81
CA GLU A 188 -0.12 15.31 -31.85
C GLU A 188 0.73 14.84 -30.66
N ILE A 189 1.95 14.39 -30.92
CA ILE A 189 2.91 13.99 -29.87
C ILE A 189 3.27 15.19 -29.01
N GLU A 190 3.56 16.35 -29.62
CA GLU A 190 3.94 17.56 -28.88
C GLU A 190 2.80 18.05 -27.95
N GLN A 191 1.54 18.04 -28.44
CA GLN A 191 0.40 18.40 -27.61
C GLN A 191 0.16 17.40 -26.47
N ALA A 192 0.34 16.11 -26.73
CA ALA A 192 0.25 15.09 -25.67
C ALA A 192 1.34 15.28 -24.61
N LEU A 193 2.56 15.65 -25.00
CA LEU A 193 3.63 15.97 -24.08
C LEU A 193 3.32 17.22 -23.24
N GLN A 194 2.81 18.28 -23.85
CA GLN A 194 2.38 19.48 -23.12
C GLN A 194 1.27 19.17 -22.09
N LEU A 195 0.31 18.31 -22.43
CA LEU A 195 -0.71 17.86 -21.51
C LEU A 195 -0.08 17.06 -20.34
N ALA A 196 0.82 16.13 -20.66
CA ALA A 196 1.51 15.33 -19.63
C ALA A 196 2.32 16.21 -18.67
N GLU A 197 3.04 17.22 -19.16
CA GLU A 197 3.77 18.18 -18.32
C GLU A 197 2.82 18.94 -17.39
N ARG A 198 1.67 19.39 -17.88
CA ARG A 198 0.67 20.08 -17.08
C ARG A 198 0.01 19.18 -16.03
N MET A 199 -0.10 17.88 -16.31
CA MET A 199 -0.64 16.89 -15.37
C MET A 199 0.44 16.34 -14.41
N THR A 200 1.71 16.72 -14.58
CA THR A 200 2.80 16.28 -13.71
C THR A 200 2.62 16.85 -12.31
N ILE A 201 2.70 15.98 -11.31
CA ILE A 201 2.64 16.28 -9.89
C ILE A 201 3.91 15.80 -9.20
N GLU A 202 4.27 16.39 -8.07
CA GLU A 202 5.49 16.06 -7.33
C GLU A 202 5.38 14.75 -6.55
N ASP A 203 4.18 14.46 -6.02
CA ASP A 203 3.93 13.26 -5.21
C ASP A 203 2.48 12.75 -5.36
N LEU A 204 2.19 11.64 -4.71
CA LEU A 204 0.87 11.01 -4.74
C LEU A 204 0.01 11.30 -3.49
N SER A 205 0.41 12.24 -2.65
CA SER A 205 -0.25 12.51 -1.36
C SER A 205 -1.68 13.02 -1.50
N GLY A 206 -2.00 13.63 -2.66
CA GLY A 206 -3.35 14.12 -2.97
C GLY A 206 -4.34 13.03 -3.40
N PHE A 207 -3.89 11.79 -3.68
CA PHE A 207 -4.78 10.71 -4.07
C PHE A 207 -5.31 9.96 -2.84
N HIS A 208 -6.61 9.73 -2.83
CA HIS A 208 -7.31 8.93 -1.83
C HIS A 208 -8.33 8.02 -2.51
N ASP A 209 -8.81 7.03 -1.79
CA ASP A 209 -9.76 6.04 -2.30
C ASP A 209 -11.19 6.57 -2.22
N GLU A 210 -11.62 7.26 -3.27
CA GLU A 210 -12.98 7.80 -3.41
C GLU A 210 -14.06 6.70 -3.42
N TYR A 211 -13.73 5.52 -3.96
CA TYR A 211 -14.67 4.40 -3.96
C TYR A 211 -14.99 3.93 -2.54
N ARG A 212 -13.96 3.82 -1.70
CA ARG A 212 -14.12 3.46 -0.29
C ARG A 212 -14.97 4.49 0.45
N GLU A 213 -14.69 5.78 0.27
CA GLU A 213 -15.47 6.86 0.90
C GLU A 213 -16.93 6.83 0.45
N ALA A 214 -17.20 6.65 -0.84
CA ALA A 214 -18.54 6.51 -1.37
C ALA A 214 -19.26 5.28 -0.79
N LEU A 215 -18.55 4.16 -0.65
CA LEU A 215 -19.09 2.93 -0.07
C LEU A 215 -19.42 3.09 1.42
N GLU A 216 -18.53 3.69 2.19
CA GLU A 216 -18.75 4.01 3.61
C GLU A 216 -19.98 4.93 3.79
N ASN A 217 -20.15 5.93 2.91
CA ASN A 217 -21.31 6.82 2.90
C ASN A 217 -22.62 6.08 2.61
N ILE A 218 -22.60 5.13 1.65
CA ILE A 218 -23.77 4.27 1.36
C ILE A 218 -24.12 3.40 2.55
N ILE A 219 -23.14 2.79 3.20
CA ILE A 219 -23.35 1.95 4.39
C ILE A 219 -23.94 2.78 5.55
N ALA A 220 -23.38 3.96 5.81
CA ALA A 220 -23.88 4.87 6.84
C ALA A 220 -25.31 5.32 6.57
N ALA A 221 -25.64 5.72 5.33
CA ALA A 221 -26.99 6.11 4.95
C ALA A 221 -28.01 4.97 5.15
N LYS A 222 -27.64 3.73 4.77
CA LYS A 222 -28.47 2.55 5.00
C LYS A 222 -28.66 2.23 6.48
N ALA A 223 -27.61 2.36 7.29
CA ALA A 223 -27.68 2.12 8.74
C ALA A 223 -28.62 3.14 9.44
N ASP A 224 -28.60 4.40 8.98
CA ASP A 224 -29.45 5.48 9.51
C ASP A 224 -30.86 5.50 8.90
N GLY A 225 -31.19 4.62 7.96
CA GLY A 225 -32.49 4.63 7.24
C GLY A 225 -32.67 5.88 6.35
N LYS A 226 -31.61 6.56 5.95
CA LYS A 226 -31.62 7.72 5.09
C LYS A 226 -31.65 7.31 3.60
N PRO A 227 -32.16 8.17 2.70
CA PRO A 227 -32.06 7.93 1.27
C PRO A 227 -30.57 7.80 0.86
N LEU A 228 -30.31 6.92 -0.09
CA LEU A 228 -28.95 6.74 -0.65
C LEU A 228 -28.49 8.04 -1.31
N PRO A 229 -27.19 8.35 -1.24
CA PRO A 229 -26.61 9.44 -2.03
C PRO A 229 -27.00 9.25 -3.51
N ALA A 230 -27.40 10.34 -4.16
CA ALA A 230 -27.64 10.29 -5.59
C ALA A 230 -26.33 9.89 -6.31
N PRO A 231 -26.40 9.10 -7.40
CA PRO A 231 -25.24 8.86 -8.23
C PRO A 231 -24.64 10.22 -8.60
N ALA A 232 -23.32 10.34 -8.53
CA ALA A 232 -22.66 11.49 -9.11
C ALA A 232 -23.17 11.60 -10.55
N ASP A 233 -23.65 12.77 -10.92
CA ASP A 233 -24.02 13.04 -12.31
C ASP A 233 -22.69 13.09 -13.07
N ASP A 234 -22.23 11.92 -13.51
CA ASP A 234 -21.15 11.81 -14.49
C ASP A 234 -21.73 12.48 -15.73
N GLY A 235 -21.52 13.80 -15.80
CA GLY A 235 -21.91 14.58 -16.94
C GLY A 235 -21.49 13.79 -18.17
N LYS A 236 -22.48 13.27 -18.89
CA LYS A 236 -22.36 12.33 -20.00
C LYS A 236 -21.02 12.49 -20.71
N GLN A 237 -20.04 11.66 -20.33
CA GLN A 237 -18.97 11.37 -21.25
C GLN A 237 -19.66 10.71 -22.43
N ASP A 238 -19.89 11.47 -23.48
CA ASP A 238 -20.31 10.98 -24.77
C ASP A 238 -19.38 9.83 -25.13
N LYS A 239 -19.88 8.59 -24.98
CA LYS A 239 -19.18 7.40 -25.41
C LYS A 239 -19.08 7.46 -26.93
N GLY A 240 -18.02 8.19 -27.37
CA GLY A 240 -17.24 7.85 -28.54
C GLY A 240 -17.90 7.91 -29.89
N GLU A 241 -17.99 9.03 -30.47
CA GLU A 241 -17.46 9.22 -31.84
C GLU A 241 -15.98 9.58 -31.66
N VAL A 242 -15.11 9.03 -32.51
CA VAL A 242 -13.69 9.43 -32.62
C VAL A 242 -13.71 10.85 -33.18
N VAL A 243 -14.06 11.80 -32.32
CA VAL A 243 -13.92 13.23 -32.54
C VAL A 243 -12.42 13.45 -32.70
N ASP A 244 -12.06 14.24 -33.67
CA ASP A 244 -10.72 14.69 -33.98
C ASP A 244 -9.82 14.70 -32.73
N LEU A 245 -8.83 13.77 -32.67
CA LEU A 245 -7.92 13.58 -31.54
C LEU A 245 -7.28 14.91 -31.14
N MET A 246 -6.99 15.77 -32.11
CA MET A 246 -6.43 17.10 -31.92
C MET A 246 -7.40 18.04 -31.19
N ALA A 247 -8.68 17.98 -31.52
CA ALA A 247 -9.71 18.77 -30.84
C ALA A 247 -9.87 18.33 -29.38
N ALA A 248 -9.83 17.02 -29.13
CA ALA A 248 -9.89 16.46 -27.77
C ALA A 248 -8.66 16.80 -26.93
N LEU A 249 -7.45 16.72 -27.49
CA LEU A 249 -6.21 17.12 -26.82
C LEU A 249 -6.21 18.62 -26.47
N ASN A 250 -6.61 19.48 -27.42
CA ASN A 250 -6.71 20.92 -27.19
C ASN A 250 -7.72 21.24 -26.06
N ALA A 251 -8.89 20.62 -26.08
CA ALA A 251 -9.89 20.79 -25.01
C ALA A 251 -9.37 20.34 -23.65
N SER A 252 -8.61 19.22 -23.60
CA SER A 252 -7.99 18.73 -22.37
C SER A 252 -6.87 19.66 -21.85
N VAL A 253 -6.09 20.24 -22.75
CA VAL A 253 -5.07 21.25 -22.39
C VAL A 253 -5.71 22.52 -21.82
N GLU A 254 -6.82 22.99 -22.40
CA GLU A 254 -7.55 24.16 -21.90
C GLU A 254 -8.19 23.86 -20.53
N ALA A 255 -8.85 22.71 -20.36
CA ALA A 255 -9.40 22.30 -19.07
C ALA A 255 -8.30 22.18 -17.98
N ALA A 256 -7.12 21.65 -18.31
CA ALA A 256 -5.99 21.59 -17.40
C ALA A 256 -5.42 22.99 -17.05
N LYS A 257 -5.52 23.98 -17.93
CA LYS A 257 -5.17 25.38 -17.62
C LYS A 257 -6.16 25.97 -16.62
N GLU A 258 -7.44 25.82 -16.86
CA GLU A 258 -8.49 26.35 -15.98
C GLU A 258 -8.41 25.75 -14.57
N SER A 259 -8.18 24.44 -14.46
CA SER A 259 -8.09 23.75 -13.16
C SER A 259 -6.89 24.18 -12.32
N ARG A 260 -5.81 24.69 -12.92
CA ARG A 260 -4.61 25.19 -12.22
C ARG A 260 -4.60 26.70 -11.98
N GLY A 261 -5.60 27.45 -12.45
CA GLY A 261 -5.69 28.91 -12.28
C GLY A 261 -4.55 29.67 -13.00
N ASP A 262 -3.99 29.08 -14.08
CA ASP A 262 -2.97 29.71 -14.90
C ASP A 262 -3.65 30.55 -15.99
N ASP A 263 -4.41 31.57 -15.55
CA ASP A 263 -4.81 32.65 -16.41
C ASP A 263 -3.56 33.47 -16.74
N GLY A 264 -2.96 33.14 -17.88
CA GLY A 264 -1.84 33.90 -18.45
C GLY A 264 -2.32 35.29 -18.87
N GLU A 265 -2.47 36.18 -17.89
CA GLU A 265 -2.48 37.60 -18.14
C GLU A 265 -1.11 38.19 -17.76
N ASP A 266 -0.50 38.82 -18.77
CA ASP A 266 0.66 39.69 -18.62
C ASP A 266 0.59 40.46 -17.30
N ALA A 267 1.59 40.30 -16.47
CA ALA A 267 1.80 41.07 -15.26
C ALA A 267 2.05 42.54 -15.64
N THR A 268 0.99 43.30 -15.84
CA THR A 268 1.08 44.74 -15.81
C THR A 268 1.31 45.15 -14.37
N VAL A 269 2.49 45.67 -14.13
CA VAL A 269 2.92 46.28 -12.88
C VAL A 269 1.95 47.42 -12.56
N HIS A 270 1.00 47.18 -11.68
CA HIS A 270 0.21 48.24 -11.07
C HIS A 270 1.03 48.87 -9.96
N GLU A 271 1.57 50.09 -10.22
CA GLU A 271 2.11 50.98 -9.20
C GLU A 271 1.07 51.18 -8.08
N MET A 272 1.44 50.77 -6.88
CA MET A 272 0.68 51.05 -5.65
C MET A 272 0.71 52.56 -5.36
N ARG A 273 -0.40 53.22 -5.63
CA ARG A 273 -0.64 54.56 -5.06
C ARG A 273 -0.80 54.46 -3.54
N PRO A 274 -0.12 55.32 -2.75
CA PRO A 274 -0.25 55.31 -1.30
C PRO A 274 -1.63 55.82 -0.89
N SER A 275 -2.44 55.01 -0.24
CA SER A 275 -3.72 55.44 0.33
C SER A 275 -3.52 56.25 1.58
N LYS A 276 -4.11 57.47 1.56
CA LYS A 276 -4.17 58.47 2.64
C LYS A 276 -4.70 57.87 3.93
N LYS A 277 -3.90 58.12 5.01
CA LYS A 277 -4.30 58.00 6.40
C LYS A 277 -5.51 58.88 6.68
N THR A 278 -6.64 58.30 7.07
CA THR A 278 -7.67 58.99 7.81
C THR A 278 -7.61 58.55 9.26
N ALA A 279 -7.23 59.55 10.08
CA ALA A 279 -7.24 59.47 11.52
C ALA A 279 -8.68 59.42 12.05
N ARG A 280 -8.99 58.49 12.95
CA ARG A 280 -10.16 58.60 13.79
C ARG A 280 -9.89 58.14 15.22
N LYS A 281 -9.79 59.17 16.03
CA LYS A 281 -10.00 59.37 17.47
C LYS A 281 -10.38 58.13 18.32
N THR A 282 -9.54 57.90 19.30
CA THR A 282 -9.84 57.27 20.59
C THR A 282 -10.82 58.08 21.42
N PRO A 283 -11.56 57.47 22.33
CA PRO A 283 -11.55 58.00 23.70
C PRO A 283 -11.18 56.97 24.75
N ALA A 284 -10.72 57.57 25.84
CA ALA A 284 -9.98 57.03 26.94
C ALA A 284 -10.78 56.28 27.99
N LYS A 285 -10.09 55.36 28.67
CA LYS A 285 -9.94 55.25 30.10
C LYS A 285 -11.16 54.97 31.00
N LYS A 286 -11.12 53.80 31.67
CA LYS A 286 -11.26 53.77 33.14
C LYS A 286 -10.65 52.49 33.74
N THR A 287 -9.78 52.76 34.64
CA THR A 287 -9.09 51.93 35.62
C THR A 287 -10.01 51.44 36.73
N ALA A 288 -9.75 50.22 37.26
CA ALA A 288 -9.80 49.82 38.66
C ALA A 288 -9.38 48.34 38.69
N ALA A 289 -8.26 47.99 39.17
CA ALA A 289 -7.76 47.86 40.53
C ALA A 289 -8.29 46.62 41.27
N SER A 290 -7.32 45.73 41.53
CA SER A 290 -7.04 45.07 42.81
C SER A 290 -7.97 43.96 43.33
N LYS A 291 -7.51 42.73 43.51
CA LYS A 291 -6.98 42.22 44.79
C LYS A 291 -6.59 40.74 44.74
N LYS A 292 -5.48 40.49 45.33
CA LYS A 292 -4.86 39.26 45.83
C LYS A 292 -5.73 38.47 46.80
N SER A 293 -5.54 37.15 46.83
CA SER A 293 -5.33 36.32 48.03
C SER A 293 -5.15 34.87 47.52
N THR A 294 -4.03 34.27 47.60
CA THR A 294 -3.23 33.59 48.64
C THR A 294 -3.99 32.57 49.51
N THR A 295 -3.27 31.47 49.62
CA THR A 295 -3.30 30.42 50.65
C THR A 295 -4.28 29.26 50.41
N SER A 296 -3.98 28.01 50.60
CA SER A 296 -2.90 27.17 51.10
C SER A 296 -3.43 25.74 51.23
N ARG A 297 -2.66 24.74 50.78
CA ARG A 297 -2.11 23.62 51.55
C ARG A 297 -3.07 22.76 52.41
N LYS A 298 -3.10 21.44 52.13
CA LYS A 298 -2.88 20.31 53.06
C LYS A 298 -3.30 18.99 52.36
N THR A 299 -2.41 18.12 52.02
CA THR A 299 -1.84 16.94 52.74
C THR A 299 -2.80 16.13 53.60
N SER A 300 -2.93 14.86 53.25
CA SER A 300 -2.86 13.67 54.09
C SER A 300 -3.24 12.48 53.23
N LYS A 301 -2.40 11.51 52.96
CA LYS A 301 -1.72 10.51 53.77
C LYS A 301 -2.61 9.33 54.22
N LYS A 302 -2.18 8.14 53.83
CA LYS A 302 -2.24 6.83 54.51
C LYS A 302 -3.56 6.05 54.35
N ALA A 303 -3.59 4.78 54.22
CA ALA A 303 -2.71 3.60 54.38
C ALA A 303 -3.51 2.41 53.88
N ALA A 304 -2.89 1.51 53.20
CA ALA A 304 -2.33 0.24 53.69
C ALA A 304 -3.36 -0.86 54.02
N ALA A 305 -3.07 -1.90 53.36
CA ALA A 305 -2.94 -3.27 53.87
C ALA A 305 -4.08 -4.29 53.65
N LYS A 306 -3.71 -5.32 53.04
CA LYS A 306 -3.53 -6.72 53.46
C LYS A 306 -4.55 -7.73 52.93
N LYS A 307 -4.01 -8.58 52.06
CA LYS A 307 -3.75 -10.01 52.27
C LYS A 307 -4.92 -11.03 52.20
N ARG A 308 -4.58 -12.06 51.50
CA ARG A 308 -4.88 -13.50 51.59
C ARG A 308 -5.95 -13.97 50.60
N SER A 309 -5.65 -14.89 49.77
CA SER A 309 -5.05 -16.24 49.69
C SER A 309 -6.12 -17.29 49.45
N ALA A 310 -5.82 -18.08 48.44
CA ALA A 310 -6.11 -19.50 48.33
C ALA A 310 -7.55 -19.94 47.96
N SER A 311 -7.73 -20.50 46.86
CA SER A 311 -7.72 -21.93 46.51
C SER A 311 -7.59 -22.11 45.02
#